data_cd972fb62ccf28a6cc93673ede313834
#
_entry.id   cd972fb62ccf28a6cc93673ede313834
#
_cell.length_a   1.000
_cell.length_b   1.000
_cell.length_c   1.000
_cell.angle_alpha   90.00
_cell.angle_beta   90.00
_cell.angle_gamma   90.00
#
_symmetry.space_group_name_H-M   'P 1'
#
loop_
_entity.id
_entity.type
_entity.pdbx_description
1 polymer ?
#
loop_
_entity_poly.entity_id
_entity_poly.type
_entity_poly.pdbx_seq_one_letter_code
_entity_poly.pdbx_strand_id
1 'polypeptide(L)'
;MSEFDNTKDNEIIETNDDFENDEFVKNKIAFIERYKAASNTANATIDDNSNVFNKNIAIINSEIHKKDNTRISRAMVISKLKELYPNFNAKRYIRDLEDHVIYKHDESSFAGAIAPYCVSVTMYPFLMDGIKGLGGLSASPKNLKSFCGIFCNMIFAISSQFAGAVACTEALLYFTYFCKKEWGDDFYKRLDDVVGCSHGGKQKTILSEIQQYWQQIVYTINQPAAARGFQSAFVNFSYLDKPFFEGMFGEFYFPDGTKPDWESLKIMQMEFMKWFNAERLKTILTFPVETVTLLYKDGKFLDEDMYNFVCDEYERGHSFFTYISDNPDGLLHKYGCASQEA
;
A
#
# COMPACT_ATOMS: atom_id res chain seq x y z
N MET A 1 -22.19 24.01 -4.56
CA MET A 1 -21.65 23.66 -3.23
C MET A 1 -22.72 24.03 -2.25
N SER A 2 -23.50 23.03 -1.78
CA SER A 2 -24.45 23.24 -0.70
C SER A 2 -23.66 23.36 0.59
N GLU A 3 -23.83 24.47 1.28
CA GLU A 3 -23.30 24.67 2.63
C GLU A 3 -23.79 23.54 3.52
N PHE A 4 -22.90 22.77 4.08
CA PHE A 4 -23.20 21.88 5.20
C PHE A 4 -23.55 22.78 6.38
N ASP A 5 -24.82 22.80 6.72
CA ASP A 5 -25.29 23.50 7.90
C ASP A 5 -25.00 22.63 9.14
N ASN A 6 -23.83 22.85 9.75
CA ASN A 6 -23.43 22.19 10.98
C ASN A 6 -24.13 22.77 12.23
N THR A 7 -25.05 23.73 12.09
CA THR A 7 -25.66 24.39 13.24
C THR A 7 -26.69 23.50 13.96
N LYS A 8 -27.29 22.51 13.28
CA LYS A 8 -28.25 21.60 13.91
C LYS A 8 -27.65 20.53 14.80
N ASP A 9 -26.40 20.15 14.56
CA ASP A 9 -25.70 19.18 15.42
C ASP A 9 -25.18 19.80 16.72
N ASN A 10 -24.96 21.12 16.74
CA ASN A 10 -24.52 21.84 17.93
C ASN A 10 -25.65 22.16 18.95
N GLU A 11 -26.91 22.19 18.49
CA GLU A 11 -28.05 22.43 19.42
C GLU A 11 -28.34 21.26 20.37
N ILE A 12 -27.86 20.05 20.06
CA ILE A 12 -28.05 18.85 20.89
C ILE A 12 -27.07 18.80 22.05
N ILE A 13 -25.95 19.55 21.99
CA ILE A 13 -24.88 19.51 22.99
C ILE A 13 -25.16 20.45 24.19
N GLU A 14 -25.98 21.48 24.00
CA GLU A 14 -26.16 22.52 25.01
C GLU A 14 -27.19 22.21 26.13
N THR A 15 -27.92 21.10 26.08
CA THR A 15 -29.06 20.88 26.96
C THR A 15 -28.93 19.73 27.97
N ASN A 16 -27.79 19.03 28.04
CA ASN A 16 -27.67 17.90 28.96
C ASN A 16 -26.45 18.05 29.89
N ASP A 17 -26.67 18.63 31.04
CA ASP A 17 -25.65 18.80 32.09
C ASP A 17 -25.21 17.47 32.76
N ASP A 18 -25.80 16.33 32.35
CA ASP A 18 -25.55 15.03 32.96
C ASP A 18 -24.86 14.06 31.98
N PHE A 19 -23.78 14.54 31.34
CA PHE A 19 -22.98 13.70 30.38
C PHE A 19 -22.44 12.42 31.01
N GLU A 20 -22.15 12.42 32.32
CA GLU A 20 -21.59 11.23 33.00
C GLU A 20 -22.62 10.11 33.11
N ASN A 21 -23.92 10.41 33.01
CA ASN A 21 -25.01 9.46 33.08
C ASN A 21 -25.54 9.01 31.71
N ASP A 22 -25.14 9.65 30.64
CA ASP A 22 -25.52 9.25 29.28
C ASP A 22 -25.01 7.85 28.98
N GLU A 23 -25.91 6.96 28.58
CA GLU A 23 -25.55 5.56 28.32
C GLU A 23 -24.60 5.40 27.13
N PHE A 24 -24.75 6.22 26.09
CA PHE A 24 -23.82 6.22 24.96
C PHE A 24 -22.40 6.60 25.41
N VAL A 25 -22.28 7.65 26.20
CA VAL A 25 -20.98 8.10 26.75
C VAL A 25 -20.36 7.04 27.66
N LYS A 26 -21.14 6.45 28.58
CA LYS A 26 -20.68 5.34 29.43
C LYS A 26 -20.17 4.17 28.64
N ASN A 27 -20.88 3.77 27.59
CA ASN A 27 -20.46 2.68 26.71
C ASN A 27 -19.16 2.98 25.97
N LYS A 28 -18.95 4.22 25.52
CA LYS A 28 -17.71 4.64 24.85
C LYS A 28 -16.54 4.71 25.84
N ILE A 29 -16.74 5.21 27.04
CA ILE A 29 -15.72 5.21 28.12
C ILE A 29 -15.34 3.76 28.47
N ALA A 30 -16.30 2.88 28.69
CA ALA A 30 -16.04 1.46 28.96
C ALA A 30 -15.30 0.77 27.82
N PHE A 31 -15.56 1.13 26.56
CA PHE A 31 -14.80 0.67 25.43
C PHE A 31 -13.34 1.14 25.48
N ILE A 32 -13.10 2.43 25.74
CA ILE A 32 -11.75 3.00 25.85
C ILE A 32 -10.94 2.28 26.92
N GLU A 33 -11.51 2.07 28.09
CA GLU A 33 -10.81 1.40 29.20
C GLU A 33 -10.46 -0.06 28.85
N ARG A 34 -11.39 -0.81 28.27
CA ARG A 34 -11.12 -2.19 27.80
C ARG A 34 -10.06 -2.21 26.70
N TYR A 35 -10.12 -1.29 25.75
CA TYR A 35 -9.16 -1.21 24.64
C TYR A 35 -7.76 -0.89 25.15
N LYS A 36 -7.62 0.03 26.10
CA LYS A 36 -6.34 0.35 26.76
C LYS A 36 -5.78 -0.83 27.55
N ALA A 37 -6.64 -1.59 28.24
CA ALA A 37 -6.25 -2.73 29.06
C ALA A 37 -5.88 -3.98 28.25
N ALA A 38 -6.37 -4.12 27.01
CA ALA A 38 -6.09 -5.27 26.17
C ALA A 38 -4.62 -5.29 25.73
N SER A 39 -3.96 -6.46 25.82
CA SER A 39 -2.60 -6.64 25.30
C SER A 39 -2.66 -6.89 23.80
N ASN A 40 -1.66 -6.41 23.07
CA ASN A 40 -1.58 -6.54 21.59
C ASN A 40 -1.44 -7.99 21.08
N THR A 41 -1.27 -8.96 21.98
CA THR A 41 -0.86 -10.31 21.58
C THR A 41 -1.88 -11.41 21.82
N ALA A 42 -3.00 -11.17 22.52
CA ALA A 42 -3.74 -12.29 23.04
C ALA A 42 -5.27 -12.23 23.01
N ASN A 43 -5.91 -11.13 22.74
CA ASN A 43 -7.37 -11.05 22.86
C ASN A 43 -8.07 -10.72 21.55
N ALA A 44 -8.54 -11.79 20.91
CA ALA A 44 -9.46 -11.74 19.77
C ALA A 44 -10.80 -11.01 20.03
N THR A 45 -11.06 -10.54 21.24
CA THR A 45 -12.29 -9.83 21.59
C THR A 45 -12.25 -8.34 21.27
N ILE A 46 -11.06 -7.79 21.01
CA ILE A 46 -10.89 -6.42 20.53
C ILE A 46 -10.07 -6.53 19.26
N ASP A 47 -10.67 -6.09 18.17
CA ASP A 47 -10.11 -6.10 16.83
C ASP A 47 -8.85 -5.20 16.78
N ASP A 48 -7.72 -5.75 17.19
CA ASP A 48 -6.42 -5.10 17.08
C ASP A 48 -5.96 -5.15 15.63
N ASN A 49 -5.80 -3.99 15.03
CA ASN A 49 -5.20 -3.90 13.71
C ASN A 49 -3.72 -4.30 13.79
N SER A 50 -3.34 -5.35 13.06
CA SER A 50 -1.96 -5.86 13.03
C SER A 50 -0.92 -4.84 12.54
N ASN A 51 -1.37 -3.78 11.85
CA ASN A 51 -0.52 -2.69 11.36
C ASN A 51 -0.29 -1.60 12.41
N VAL A 52 -0.80 -1.77 13.63
CA VAL A 52 -0.75 -0.78 14.70
C VAL A 52 -0.04 -1.37 15.91
N PHE A 53 1.14 -0.84 16.21
CA PHE A 53 1.97 -1.33 17.32
C PHE A 53 1.68 -0.66 18.65
N ASN A 54 1.08 0.54 18.65
CA ASN A 54 0.86 1.34 19.85
C ASN A 54 -0.58 1.86 19.92
N LYS A 55 -1.20 1.73 21.08
CA LYS A 55 -2.52 2.30 21.37
C LYS A 55 -2.35 3.77 21.76
N ASN A 56 -2.50 4.65 20.78
CA ASN A 56 -2.46 6.09 20.99
C ASN A 56 -3.85 6.73 20.79
N ILE A 57 -3.95 8.02 21.08
CA ILE A 57 -5.21 8.77 21.01
C ILE A 57 -5.89 8.67 19.63
N ALA A 58 -5.11 8.70 18.55
CA ALA A 58 -5.68 8.66 17.20
C ALA A 58 -6.26 7.28 16.84
N ILE A 59 -5.61 6.21 17.31
CA ILE A 59 -6.13 4.85 17.17
C ILE A 59 -7.39 4.67 17.99
N ILE A 60 -7.40 5.13 19.24
CA ILE A 60 -8.59 5.09 20.09
C ILE A 60 -9.76 5.84 19.44
N ASN A 61 -9.50 7.02 18.86
CA ASN A 61 -10.51 7.78 18.14
C ASN A 61 -11.06 7.03 16.91
N SER A 62 -10.23 6.30 16.20
CA SER A 62 -10.67 5.47 15.08
C SER A 62 -11.54 4.30 15.57
N GLU A 63 -11.05 3.54 16.54
CA GLU A 63 -11.71 2.33 17.04
C GLU A 63 -13.04 2.61 17.75
N ILE A 64 -13.15 3.74 18.48
CA ILE A 64 -14.39 4.10 19.20
C ILE A 64 -15.58 4.30 18.27
N HIS A 65 -15.34 4.68 17.01
CA HIS A 65 -16.38 4.92 16.01
C HIS A 65 -16.60 3.73 15.05
N LYS A 66 -15.78 2.68 15.15
CA LYS A 66 -15.79 1.56 14.21
C LYS A 66 -17.16 0.91 14.04
N LYS A 67 -17.87 0.67 15.17
CA LYS A 67 -19.20 0.07 15.15
C LYS A 67 -20.25 0.97 14.47
N ASP A 68 -20.18 2.27 14.70
CA ASP A 68 -21.12 3.23 14.11
C ASP A 68 -20.83 3.38 12.61
N ASN A 69 -19.55 3.47 12.24
CA ASN A 69 -19.12 3.49 10.84
C ASN A 69 -19.57 2.24 10.08
N THR A 70 -19.45 1.05 10.68
CA THR A 70 -19.96 -0.20 10.09
C THR A 70 -21.47 -0.11 9.79
N ARG A 71 -22.25 0.38 10.74
CA ARG A 71 -23.71 0.53 10.56
C ARG A 71 -24.05 1.50 9.43
N ILE A 72 -23.36 2.64 9.37
CA ILE A 72 -23.53 3.64 8.31
C ILE A 72 -23.13 3.05 6.96
N SER A 73 -21.96 2.40 6.88
CA SER A 73 -21.47 1.75 5.65
C SER A 73 -22.46 0.71 5.14
N ARG A 74 -22.99 -0.15 6.01
CA ARG A 74 -24.03 -1.13 5.64
C ARG A 74 -25.28 -0.46 5.05
N ALA A 75 -25.76 0.61 5.69
CA ALA A 75 -26.94 1.33 5.20
C ALA A 75 -26.71 1.92 3.80
N MET A 76 -25.52 2.54 3.57
CA MET A 76 -25.17 3.11 2.27
C MET A 76 -25.06 2.03 1.18
N VAL A 77 -24.37 0.91 1.48
CA VAL A 77 -24.23 -0.21 0.53
C VAL A 77 -25.58 -0.84 0.20
N ILE A 78 -26.45 -1.06 1.19
CA ILE A 78 -27.81 -1.60 0.99
C ILE A 78 -28.64 -0.66 0.11
N SER A 79 -28.57 0.64 0.35
CA SER A 79 -29.26 1.63 -0.48
C SER A 79 -28.81 1.52 -1.94
N LYS A 80 -27.50 1.43 -2.17
CA LYS A 80 -26.95 1.29 -3.52
C LYS A 80 -27.30 -0.04 -4.18
N LEU A 81 -27.27 -1.13 -3.44
CA LEU A 81 -27.68 -2.45 -3.95
C LEU A 81 -29.16 -2.52 -4.32
N LYS A 82 -30.03 -1.85 -3.56
CA LYS A 82 -31.46 -1.76 -3.90
C LYS A 82 -31.70 -0.93 -5.17
N GLU A 83 -30.90 0.11 -5.39
CA GLU A 83 -30.96 0.91 -6.60
C GLU A 83 -30.54 0.10 -7.84
N LEU A 84 -29.44 -0.66 -7.73
CA LEU A 84 -28.88 -1.44 -8.83
C LEU A 84 -29.63 -2.74 -9.10
N TYR A 85 -30.21 -3.34 -8.07
CA TYR A 85 -30.88 -4.65 -8.12
C TYR A 85 -32.26 -4.56 -7.48
N PRO A 86 -33.36 -4.37 -8.26
CA PRO A 86 -34.72 -4.17 -7.73
C PRO A 86 -35.21 -5.29 -6.81
N ASN A 87 -34.74 -6.52 -7.01
CA ASN A 87 -35.11 -7.70 -6.21
C ASN A 87 -34.11 -8.00 -5.07
N PHE A 88 -33.23 -7.06 -4.72
CA PHE A 88 -32.22 -7.26 -3.66
C PHE A 88 -32.88 -7.46 -2.30
N ASN A 89 -32.55 -8.58 -1.64
CA ASN A 89 -33.06 -8.91 -0.31
C ASN A 89 -32.14 -8.43 0.79
N ALA A 90 -32.35 -7.20 1.26
CA ALA A 90 -31.53 -6.57 2.29
C ALA A 90 -31.55 -7.34 3.62
N LYS A 91 -32.69 -7.95 4.00
CA LYS A 91 -32.80 -8.73 5.26
C LYS A 91 -31.92 -9.99 5.21
N ARG A 92 -31.89 -10.67 4.05
CA ARG A 92 -31.04 -11.82 3.84
C ARG A 92 -29.56 -11.41 3.87
N TYR A 93 -29.21 -10.34 3.16
CA TYR A 93 -27.84 -9.82 3.14
C TYR A 93 -27.29 -9.51 4.54
N ILE A 94 -28.08 -8.82 5.38
CA ILE A 94 -27.67 -8.51 6.77
C ILE A 94 -27.51 -9.80 7.57
N ARG A 95 -28.46 -10.72 7.48
CA ARG A 95 -28.36 -12.01 8.18
C ARG A 95 -27.13 -12.79 7.74
N ASP A 96 -26.86 -12.88 6.44
CA ASP A 96 -25.72 -13.60 5.90
C ASP A 96 -24.37 -12.99 6.35
N LEU A 97 -24.31 -11.65 6.60
CA LEU A 97 -23.18 -10.99 7.24
C LEU A 97 -23.07 -11.33 8.74
N GLU A 98 -24.17 -11.34 9.46
CA GLU A 98 -24.22 -11.63 10.90
C GLU A 98 -23.94 -13.10 11.21
N ASP A 99 -24.42 -14.00 10.35
CA ASP A 99 -24.19 -15.46 10.43
C ASP A 99 -22.82 -15.87 9.85
N HIS A 100 -21.99 -14.91 9.43
CA HIS A 100 -20.67 -15.15 8.80
C HIS A 100 -20.71 -16.04 7.55
N VAL A 101 -21.84 -16.06 6.82
CA VAL A 101 -21.98 -16.73 5.52
C VAL A 101 -21.24 -15.95 4.44
N ILE A 102 -21.29 -14.61 4.54
CA ILE A 102 -20.47 -13.70 3.74
C ILE A 102 -19.63 -12.82 4.65
N TYR A 103 -18.45 -12.43 4.17
CA TYR A 103 -17.55 -11.54 4.86
C TYR A 103 -17.25 -10.31 4.01
N LYS A 104 -17.39 -9.13 4.60
CA LYS A 104 -16.95 -7.87 3.99
C LYS A 104 -15.78 -7.31 4.79
N HIS A 105 -14.62 -7.28 4.16
CA HIS A 105 -13.40 -6.78 4.78
C HIS A 105 -13.48 -5.28 5.06
N ASP A 106 -12.94 -4.84 6.20
CA ASP A 106 -12.84 -3.43 6.62
C ASP A 106 -14.13 -2.61 6.44
N GLU A 107 -15.26 -3.18 6.80
CA GLU A 107 -16.58 -2.58 6.58
C GLU A 107 -16.73 -1.20 7.25
N SER A 108 -16.01 -0.96 8.34
CA SER A 108 -16.01 0.32 9.07
C SER A 108 -15.26 1.45 8.35
N SER A 109 -14.50 1.15 7.30
CA SER A 109 -13.71 2.13 6.54
C SER A 109 -14.48 2.85 5.44
N PHE A 110 -15.78 2.60 5.29
CA PHE A 110 -16.63 3.08 4.20
C PHE A 110 -16.20 2.59 2.80
N ALA A 111 -15.27 1.64 2.71
CA ALA A 111 -14.89 1.02 1.45
C ALA A 111 -16.09 0.37 0.76
N GLY A 112 -16.22 0.57 -0.54
CA GLY A 112 -17.39 0.15 -1.32
C GLY A 112 -18.67 0.97 -1.10
N ALA A 113 -18.69 1.85 -0.09
CA ALA A 113 -19.79 2.79 0.13
C ALA A 113 -19.48 4.17 -0.48
N ILE A 114 -18.25 4.67 -0.29
CA ILE A 114 -17.82 5.99 -0.76
C ILE A 114 -16.76 5.88 -1.84
N ALA A 115 -15.77 4.97 -1.68
CA ALA A 115 -14.63 4.83 -2.57
C ALA A 115 -14.24 3.36 -2.76
N PRO A 116 -13.44 3.03 -3.80
CA PRO A 116 -12.80 1.72 -3.91
C PRO A 116 -11.95 1.40 -2.68
N TYR A 117 -11.79 0.11 -2.38
CA TYR A 117 -10.96 -0.31 -1.24
C TYR A 117 -9.47 -0.08 -1.50
N CYS A 118 -8.97 -0.60 -2.61
CA CYS A 118 -7.59 -0.45 -3.05
C CYS A 118 -7.48 0.32 -4.36
N VAL A 119 -6.27 0.79 -4.67
CA VAL A 119 -5.97 1.52 -5.90
C VAL A 119 -4.63 1.08 -6.47
N SER A 120 -4.56 0.94 -7.79
CA SER A 120 -3.29 0.87 -8.53
C SER A 120 -2.97 2.25 -9.13
N VAL A 121 -1.74 2.66 -9.00
CA VAL A 121 -1.31 4.02 -9.37
C VAL A 121 -0.29 3.96 -10.48
N THR A 122 -0.57 4.66 -11.59
CA THR A 122 0.48 4.99 -12.55
C THR A 122 1.28 6.19 -12.05
N MET A 123 2.59 6.07 -12.06
CA MET A 123 3.49 7.08 -11.51
C MET A 123 3.87 8.15 -12.56
N TYR A 124 3.60 7.92 -13.83
CA TYR A 124 4.02 8.81 -14.92
C TYR A 124 3.59 10.28 -14.75
N PRO A 125 2.31 10.58 -14.38
CA PRO A 125 1.89 11.97 -14.16
C PRO A 125 2.68 12.67 -13.03
N PHE A 126 3.02 11.92 -11.97
CA PHE A 126 3.78 12.48 -10.85
C PHE A 126 5.23 12.81 -11.22
N LEU A 127 5.80 12.07 -12.17
CA LEU A 127 7.13 12.32 -12.68
C LEU A 127 7.18 13.52 -13.63
N MET A 128 6.13 13.70 -14.44
CA MET A 128 6.02 14.82 -15.37
C MET A 128 5.69 16.12 -14.66
N ASP A 129 4.68 16.10 -13.82
CA ASP A 129 4.05 17.30 -13.27
C ASP A 129 4.33 17.52 -11.78
N GLY A 130 4.88 16.52 -11.10
CA GLY A 130 4.95 16.49 -9.64
C GLY A 130 3.59 16.19 -9.01
N ILE A 131 3.50 16.36 -7.69
CA ILE A 131 2.25 16.15 -6.96
C ILE A 131 1.43 17.44 -7.02
N LYS A 132 0.22 17.36 -7.60
CA LYS A 132 -0.75 18.43 -7.64
C LYS A 132 -2.11 17.91 -7.20
N GLY A 133 -2.78 18.62 -6.30
CA GLY A 133 -4.17 18.30 -5.93
C GLY A 133 -4.40 17.16 -4.93
N LEU A 134 -3.36 16.55 -4.38
CA LEU A 134 -3.45 15.53 -3.32
C LEU A 134 -3.19 16.10 -1.91
N GLY A 135 -3.50 17.37 -1.69
CA GLY A 135 -3.25 18.05 -0.41
C GLY A 135 -1.85 18.64 -0.26
N GLY A 136 -1.03 18.62 -1.31
CA GLY A 136 0.29 19.22 -1.36
C GLY A 136 0.71 19.57 -2.78
N LEU A 137 1.76 20.38 -2.88
CA LEU A 137 2.40 20.74 -4.15
C LEU A 137 3.85 20.30 -4.09
N SER A 138 4.31 19.58 -5.11
CA SER A 138 5.73 19.34 -5.32
C SER A 138 6.06 19.36 -6.82
N ALA A 139 7.24 19.85 -7.15
CA ALA A 139 7.74 19.77 -8.53
C ALA A 139 8.11 18.32 -8.88
N SER A 140 8.25 18.03 -10.17
CA SER A 140 8.74 16.74 -10.65
C SER A 140 10.16 16.44 -10.10
N PRO A 141 10.48 15.17 -9.76
CA PRO A 141 11.79 14.80 -9.25
C PRO A 141 12.87 14.97 -10.31
N LYS A 142 14.06 15.43 -9.89
CA LYS A 142 15.20 15.67 -10.80
C LYS A 142 16.32 14.63 -10.62
N ASN A 143 16.37 13.96 -9.49
CA ASN A 143 17.40 12.98 -9.13
C ASN A 143 16.79 11.91 -8.21
N LEU A 144 17.57 10.85 -7.93
CA LEU A 144 17.13 9.73 -7.12
C LEU A 144 16.66 10.15 -5.72
N LYS A 145 17.37 11.06 -5.06
CA LYS A 145 17.00 11.56 -3.73
C LYS A 145 15.63 12.26 -3.73
N SER A 146 15.39 13.14 -4.69
CA SER A 146 14.10 13.83 -4.81
C SER A 146 12.98 12.88 -5.22
N PHE A 147 13.27 11.87 -6.04
CA PHE A 147 12.32 10.81 -6.36
C PHE A 147 11.87 10.05 -5.11
N CYS A 148 12.79 9.59 -4.27
CA CYS A 148 12.44 8.86 -3.04
C CYS A 148 11.55 9.69 -2.10
N GLY A 149 11.83 10.99 -1.95
CA GLY A 149 11.02 11.89 -1.13
C GLY A 149 9.62 12.09 -1.69
N ILE A 150 9.50 12.36 -2.99
CA ILE A 150 8.21 12.55 -3.68
C ILE A 150 7.41 11.24 -3.68
N PHE A 151 8.06 10.09 -3.89
CA PHE A 151 7.43 8.79 -3.85
C PHE A 151 6.75 8.54 -2.48
N CYS A 152 7.46 8.74 -1.38
CA CYS A 152 6.89 8.58 -0.04
C CYS A 152 5.70 9.55 0.20
N ASN A 153 5.84 10.82 -0.20
CA ASN A 153 4.76 11.80 -0.08
C ASN A 153 3.52 11.40 -0.91
N MET A 154 3.72 10.91 -2.13
CA MET A 154 2.66 10.41 -2.99
C MET A 154 1.93 9.24 -2.32
N ILE A 155 2.68 8.26 -1.79
CA ILE A 155 2.11 7.12 -1.08
C ILE A 155 1.25 7.57 0.08
N PHE A 156 1.73 8.46 0.94
CA PHE A 156 0.95 8.97 2.07
C PHE A 156 -0.29 9.74 1.63
N ALA A 157 -0.18 10.58 0.60
CA ALA A 157 -1.31 11.35 0.07
C ALA A 157 -2.40 10.44 -0.50
N ILE A 158 -2.03 9.43 -1.29
CA ILE A 158 -2.97 8.49 -1.90
C ILE A 158 -3.54 7.55 -0.83
N SER A 159 -2.70 6.96 0.01
CA SER A 159 -3.14 6.03 1.04
C SER A 159 -4.08 6.65 2.07
N SER A 160 -4.11 7.99 2.20
CA SER A 160 -5.07 8.69 3.05
C SER A 160 -6.50 8.67 2.49
N GLN A 161 -6.66 8.39 1.20
CA GLN A 161 -7.95 8.43 0.50
C GLN A 161 -8.58 7.05 0.28
N PHE A 162 -7.82 5.98 0.54
CA PHE A 162 -8.25 4.60 0.33
C PHE A 162 -8.04 3.77 1.60
N ALA A 163 -8.96 2.86 1.86
CA ALA A 163 -8.88 2.01 3.05
C ALA A 163 -7.83 0.90 2.93
N GLY A 164 -7.58 0.42 1.73
CA GLY A 164 -6.68 -0.69 1.44
C GLY A 164 -5.36 -0.29 0.81
N ALA A 165 -4.84 -1.15 -0.03
CA ALA A 165 -3.51 -1.03 -0.62
C ALA A 165 -3.40 0.04 -1.72
N VAL A 166 -2.22 0.64 -1.79
CA VAL A 166 -1.75 1.44 -2.92
C VAL A 166 -0.71 0.62 -3.68
N ALA A 167 -1.09 0.08 -4.82
CA ALA A 167 -0.19 -0.69 -5.65
C ALA A 167 0.64 0.22 -6.56
N CYS A 168 1.95 0.05 -6.48
CA CYS A 168 2.95 0.80 -7.24
C CYS A 168 3.77 -0.16 -8.09
N THR A 169 3.15 -0.71 -9.14
CA THR A 169 3.78 -1.67 -10.06
C THR A 169 5.06 -1.11 -10.69
N GLU A 170 5.08 0.18 -10.96
CA GLU A 170 6.17 0.88 -11.63
C GLU A 170 7.29 1.36 -10.68
N ALA A 171 7.17 1.11 -9.36
CA ALA A 171 8.08 1.71 -8.37
C ALA A 171 9.56 1.39 -8.65
N LEU A 172 9.89 0.12 -8.87
CA LEU A 172 11.28 -0.29 -9.16
C LEU A 172 11.74 0.13 -10.56
N LEU A 173 10.82 0.23 -11.53
CA LEU A 173 11.13 0.75 -12.87
C LEU A 173 11.61 2.20 -12.80
N TYR A 174 10.88 3.07 -12.10
CA TYR A 174 11.26 4.47 -11.96
C TYR A 174 12.45 4.66 -11.03
N PHE A 175 12.56 3.85 -10.00
CA PHE A 175 13.76 3.83 -9.18
C PHE A 175 15.01 3.52 -10.02
N THR A 176 14.94 2.51 -10.88
CA THR A 176 16.00 2.13 -11.81
C THR A 176 16.34 3.25 -12.78
N TYR A 177 15.33 3.94 -13.32
CA TYR A 177 15.53 5.11 -14.18
C TYR A 177 16.34 6.22 -13.48
N PHE A 178 16.03 6.52 -12.21
CA PHE A 178 16.80 7.52 -11.47
C PHE A 178 18.20 7.02 -11.06
N CYS A 179 18.39 5.72 -10.85
CA CYS A 179 19.72 5.14 -10.67
C CYS A 179 20.60 5.35 -11.92
N LYS A 180 20.04 5.17 -13.13
CA LYS A 180 20.75 5.47 -14.38
C LYS A 180 21.16 6.94 -14.47
N LYS A 181 20.30 7.86 -14.07
CA LYS A 181 20.64 9.28 -14.03
C LYS A 181 21.73 9.64 -13.05
N GLU A 182 21.87 8.90 -11.95
CA GLU A 182 22.87 9.14 -10.92
C GLU A 182 24.23 8.54 -11.28
N TRP A 183 24.24 7.29 -11.80
CA TRP A 183 25.50 6.52 -12.00
C TRP A 183 25.75 6.06 -13.44
N GLY A 184 24.91 6.44 -14.39
CA GLY A 184 25.02 6.06 -15.80
C GLY A 184 24.23 4.80 -16.17
N ASP A 185 24.06 4.58 -17.49
CA ASP A 185 23.19 3.54 -18.01
C ASP A 185 23.63 2.11 -17.66
N ASP A 186 24.89 1.90 -17.42
CA ASP A 186 25.51 0.61 -17.08
C ASP A 186 25.73 0.37 -15.58
N PHE A 187 25.17 1.22 -14.70
CA PHE A 187 25.39 1.17 -13.26
C PHE A 187 25.15 -0.22 -12.66
N TYR A 188 24.18 -0.95 -13.18
CA TYR A 188 23.80 -2.29 -12.71
C TYR A 188 24.90 -3.35 -12.92
N LYS A 189 25.87 -3.08 -13.80
CA LYS A 189 27.08 -3.91 -14.01
C LYS A 189 28.23 -3.53 -13.09
N ARG A 190 28.10 -2.38 -12.39
CA ARG A 190 29.16 -1.75 -11.57
C ARG A 190 28.69 -1.50 -10.13
N LEU A 191 27.82 -2.36 -9.61
CA LEU A 191 27.23 -2.20 -8.28
C LEU A 191 28.28 -2.18 -7.15
N ASP A 192 29.45 -2.81 -7.35
CA ASP A 192 30.56 -2.85 -6.41
C ASP A 192 31.54 -1.68 -6.56
N ASP A 193 31.37 -0.81 -7.55
CA ASP A 193 32.21 0.37 -7.73
C ASP A 193 32.10 1.31 -6.53
N VAL A 194 33.25 1.76 -6.06
CA VAL A 194 33.33 2.67 -4.92
C VAL A 194 32.99 4.09 -5.35
N VAL A 195 31.98 4.68 -4.74
CA VAL A 195 31.48 6.04 -5.02
C VAL A 195 31.77 7.04 -3.89
N GLY A 196 32.36 6.58 -2.79
CA GLY A 196 32.67 7.44 -1.67
C GLY A 196 33.07 6.69 -0.42
N CYS A 197 33.24 7.42 0.68
CA CYS A 197 33.53 6.86 2.02
C CYS A 197 32.53 7.42 3.05
N SER A 198 32.15 6.59 4.02
CA SER A 198 31.35 7.02 5.18
C SER A 198 32.27 7.75 6.20
N HIS A 199 31.62 8.41 7.17
CA HIS A 199 32.36 9.09 8.28
C HIS A 199 33.32 8.19 9.05
N GLY A 200 33.13 6.86 9.03
CA GLY A 200 34.03 5.88 9.65
C GLY A 200 35.08 5.30 8.71
N GLY A 201 35.30 5.89 7.51
CA GLY A 201 36.28 5.41 6.53
C GLY A 201 35.86 4.14 5.77
N LYS A 202 34.65 3.62 5.99
CA LYS A 202 34.11 2.49 5.23
C LYS A 202 33.78 2.94 3.81
N GLN A 203 34.27 2.20 2.83
CA GLN A 203 33.93 2.45 1.42
C GLN A 203 32.42 2.29 1.17
N LYS A 204 31.89 3.19 0.36
CA LYS A 204 30.52 3.15 -0.13
C LYS A 204 30.53 2.73 -1.58
N THR A 205 29.80 1.67 -1.89
CA THR A 205 29.61 1.21 -3.26
C THR A 205 28.29 1.73 -3.82
N ILE A 206 28.11 1.66 -5.14
CA ILE A 206 26.84 1.98 -5.79
C ILE A 206 25.69 1.20 -5.13
N LEU A 207 25.85 -0.12 -4.93
CA LEU A 207 24.83 -0.95 -4.27
C LEU A 207 24.53 -0.46 -2.85
N SER A 208 25.58 -0.12 -2.07
CA SER A 208 25.36 0.34 -0.70
C SER A 208 24.62 1.69 -0.64
N GLU A 209 24.82 2.59 -1.58
CA GLU A 209 24.08 3.84 -1.69
C GLU A 209 22.61 3.56 -2.12
N ILE A 210 22.40 2.67 -3.09
CA ILE A 210 21.06 2.20 -3.50
C ILE A 210 20.30 1.63 -2.31
N GLN A 211 20.92 0.77 -1.52
CA GLN A 211 20.32 0.18 -0.32
C GLN A 211 19.94 1.24 0.73
N GLN A 212 20.68 2.35 0.84
CA GLN A 212 20.31 3.46 1.71
C GLN A 212 19.02 4.16 1.23
N TYR A 213 18.83 4.31 -0.08
CA TYR A 213 17.58 4.85 -0.63
C TYR A 213 16.40 3.88 -0.44
N TRP A 214 16.62 2.58 -0.63
CA TRP A 214 15.59 1.59 -0.31
C TRP A 214 15.23 1.62 1.17
N GLN A 215 16.23 1.68 2.04
CA GLN A 215 16.00 1.80 3.48
C GLN A 215 15.18 3.04 3.81
N GLN A 216 15.50 4.18 3.22
CA GLN A 216 14.75 5.42 3.40
C GLN A 216 13.27 5.24 3.01
N ILE A 217 12.98 4.66 1.85
CA ILE A 217 11.61 4.41 1.38
C ILE A 217 10.91 3.43 2.32
N VAL A 218 11.48 2.22 2.49
CA VAL A 218 10.83 1.12 3.21
C VAL A 218 10.58 1.48 4.67
N TYR A 219 11.56 2.07 5.35
CA TYR A 219 11.37 2.49 6.75
C TYR A 219 10.38 3.65 6.89
N THR A 220 10.32 4.55 5.90
CA THR A 220 9.34 5.65 5.91
C THR A 220 7.92 5.14 5.75
N ILE A 221 7.65 4.26 4.79
CA ILE A 221 6.28 3.74 4.57
C ILE A 221 5.80 2.81 5.69
N ASN A 222 6.71 2.20 6.45
CA ASN A 222 6.38 1.38 7.62
C ASN A 222 6.14 2.21 8.89
N GLN A 223 6.39 3.53 8.88
CA GLN A 223 6.04 4.37 10.02
C GLN A 223 4.53 4.65 10.06
N PRO A 224 3.92 4.67 11.26
CA PRO A 224 2.54 5.10 11.41
C PRO A 224 2.36 6.53 10.91
N ALA A 225 1.40 6.75 10.02
CA ALA A 225 1.13 8.06 9.43
C ALA A 225 -0.19 8.63 9.91
N ALA A 226 -0.21 9.91 10.30
CA ALA A 226 -1.42 10.60 10.75
C ALA A 226 -2.54 10.55 9.69
N ALA A 227 -2.18 10.70 8.41
CA ALA A 227 -3.11 10.62 7.28
C ALA A 227 -3.81 9.25 7.14
N ARG A 228 -3.27 8.21 7.76
CA ARG A 228 -3.82 6.83 7.76
C ARG A 228 -4.42 6.45 9.13
N GLY A 229 -4.79 7.40 9.96
CA GLY A 229 -5.26 7.08 11.31
C GLY A 229 -4.17 6.39 12.15
N PHE A 230 -2.90 6.76 11.96
CA PHE A 230 -1.72 6.18 12.61
C PHE A 230 -1.45 4.70 12.26
N GLN A 231 -1.91 4.25 11.11
CA GLN A 231 -1.47 3.01 10.49
C GLN A 231 -0.33 3.29 9.50
N SER A 232 0.51 2.29 9.24
CA SER A 232 1.48 2.33 8.15
C SER A 232 0.76 2.38 6.79
N ALA A 233 1.40 2.95 5.78
CA ALA A 233 0.85 2.95 4.44
C ALA A 233 0.90 1.54 3.85
N PHE A 234 -0.25 0.98 3.46
CA PHE A 234 -0.33 -0.33 2.82
C PHE A 234 0.10 -0.20 1.35
N VAL A 235 1.34 -0.51 1.07
CA VAL A 235 1.95 -0.38 -0.27
C VAL A 235 2.26 -1.76 -0.83
N ASN A 236 2.00 -1.95 -2.12
CA ASN A 236 2.40 -3.14 -2.86
C ASN A 236 3.43 -2.77 -3.94
N PHE A 237 4.51 -3.57 -4.03
CA PHE A 237 5.48 -3.54 -5.12
C PHE A 237 5.34 -4.78 -5.97
N SER A 238 5.54 -4.61 -7.29
CA SER A 238 5.44 -5.71 -8.24
C SER A 238 6.79 -5.98 -8.88
N TYR A 239 7.07 -7.27 -9.05
CA TYR A 239 8.22 -7.82 -9.77
C TYR A 239 7.73 -8.50 -11.02
N LEU A 240 8.36 -8.20 -12.12
CA LEU A 240 7.96 -8.64 -13.43
C LEU A 240 8.95 -9.68 -13.95
N ASP A 241 8.48 -10.68 -14.67
CA ASP A 241 9.32 -11.44 -15.57
C ASP A 241 9.50 -10.69 -16.90
N LYS A 242 10.44 -11.16 -17.73
CA LYS A 242 10.78 -10.49 -18.99
C LYS A 242 9.59 -10.34 -19.94
N PRO A 243 8.79 -11.41 -20.23
CA PRO A 243 7.65 -11.29 -21.14
C PRO A 243 6.59 -10.30 -20.64
N PHE A 244 6.37 -10.23 -19.33
CA PHE A 244 5.43 -9.30 -18.75
C PHE A 244 5.94 -7.85 -18.79
N PHE A 245 7.24 -7.66 -18.54
CA PHE A 245 7.90 -6.37 -18.73
C PHE A 245 7.79 -5.89 -20.19
N GLU A 246 8.04 -6.74 -21.15
CA GLU A 246 7.92 -6.41 -22.57
C GLU A 246 6.49 -6.05 -22.96
N GLY A 247 5.49 -6.77 -22.43
CA GLY A 247 4.07 -6.48 -22.66
C GLY A 247 3.63 -5.13 -22.08
N MET A 248 4.12 -4.77 -20.87
CA MET A 248 3.75 -3.53 -20.23
C MET A 248 4.56 -2.31 -20.72
N PHE A 249 5.85 -2.48 -20.93
CA PHE A 249 6.79 -1.37 -21.07
C PHE A 249 7.57 -1.37 -22.39
N GLY A 250 7.29 -2.30 -23.30
CA GLY A 250 7.97 -2.39 -24.59
C GLY A 250 7.86 -1.13 -25.44
N GLU A 251 6.71 -0.47 -25.40
CA GLU A 251 6.44 0.80 -26.09
C GLU A 251 6.43 2.02 -25.16
N PHE A 252 6.85 1.85 -23.91
CA PHE A 252 6.88 2.93 -22.94
C PHE A 252 8.16 3.79 -23.08
N TYR A 253 8.00 5.10 -22.85
CA TYR A 253 9.10 6.06 -22.82
C TYR A 253 9.05 6.87 -21.53
N PHE A 254 10.19 7.06 -20.90
CA PHE A 254 10.33 8.01 -19.80
C PHE A 254 10.17 9.46 -20.29
N PRO A 255 9.98 10.43 -19.35
CA PRO A 255 9.79 11.83 -19.72
C PRO A 255 10.91 12.47 -20.57
N ASP A 256 12.11 11.91 -20.52
CA ASP A 256 13.27 12.37 -21.30
C ASP A 256 13.42 11.63 -22.65
N GLY A 257 12.47 10.79 -23.01
CA GLY A 257 12.47 10.03 -24.27
C GLY A 257 13.30 8.76 -24.24
N THR A 258 13.91 8.39 -23.11
CA THR A 258 14.61 7.11 -22.98
C THR A 258 13.62 5.97 -22.75
N LYS A 259 14.00 4.74 -23.15
CA LYS A 259 13.22 3.52 -22.89
C LYS A 259 13.76 2.80 -21.65
N PRO A 260 12.88 2.12 -20.89
CA PRO A 260 13.34 1.17 -19.88
C PRO A 260 14.04 -0.02 -20.59
N ASP A 261 14.98 -0.64 -19.89
CA ASP A 261 15.57 -1.89 -20.33
C ASP A 261 15.42 -2.99 -19.28
N TRP A 262 15.24 -4.21 -19.78
CA TRP A 262 14.99 -5.35 -18.93
C TRP A 262 16.17 -5.68 -18.02
N GLU A 263 17.40 -5.64 -18.52
CA GLU A 263 18.57 -6.12 -17.77
C GLU A 263 18.81 -5.29 -16.50
N SER A 264 18.68 -3.95 -16.60
CA SER A 264 18.82 -3.09 -15.43
C SER A 264 17.66 -3.30 -14.44
N LEU A 265 16.42 -3.43 -14.93
CA LEU A 265 15.27 -3.67 -14.06
C LEU A 265 15.36 -5.05 -13.39
N LYS A 266 15.69 -6.11 -14.15
CA LYS A 266 15.87 -7.46 -13.61
C LYS A 266 16.83 -7.48 -12.43
N ILE A 267 18.03 -6.92 -12.61
CA ILE A 267 19.04 -6.87 -11.53
C ILE A 267 18.52 -6.07 -10.33
N MET A 268 17.88 -4.93 -10.56
CA MET A 268 17.35 -4.10 -9.49
C MET A 268 16.22 -4.78 -8.71
N GLN A 269 15.34 -5.51 -9.38
CA GLN A 269 14.30 -6.31 -8.74
C GLN A 269 14.92 -7.40 -7.85
N MET A 270 15.88 -8.15 -8.39
CA MET A 270 16.54 -9.23 -7.66
C MET A 270 17.32 -8.70 -6.44
N GLU A 271 18.05 -7.60 -6.60
CA GLU A 271 18.82 -7.00 -5.49
C GLU A 271 17.92 -6.38 -4.42
N PHE A 272 16.80 -5.75 -4.82
CA PHE A 272 15.83 -5.24 -3.85
C PHE A 272 15.21 -6.39 -3.04
N MET A 273 14.76 -7.46 -3.68
CA MET A 273 14.15 -8.62 -3.01
C MET A 273 15.12 -9.26 -2.01
N LYS A 274 16.37 -9.50 -2.40
CA LYS A 274 17.42 -10.02 -1.50
C LYS A 274 17.64 -9.08 -0.30
N TRP A 275 17.77 -7.80 -0.57
CA TRP A 275 17.99 -6.80 0.47
C TRP A 275 16.80 -6.73 1.43
N PHE A 276 15.58 -6.69 0.90
CA PHE A 276 14.37 -6.56 1.71
C PHE A 276 14.14 -7.81 2.57
N ASN A 277 14.37 -9.00 2.03
CA ASN A 277 14.34 -10.24 2.82
C ASN A 277 15.35 -10.18 3.98
N ALA A 278 16.58 -9.75 3.72
CA ALA A 278 17.60 -9.61 4.76
C ALA A 278 17.23 -8.55 5.82
N GLU A 279 16.57 -7.46 5.44
CA GLU A 279 16.08 -6.44 6.40
C GLU A 279 14.94 -6.98 7.26
N ARG A 280 14.00 -7.75 6.69
CA ARG A 280 12.89 -8.37 7.44
C ARG A 280 13.35 -9.36 8.50
N LEU A 281 14.52 -9.97 8.33
CA LEU A 281 15.13 -10.81 9.36
C LEU A 281 15.67 -10.01 10.56
N LYS A 282 15.93 -8.71 10.39
CA LYS A 282 16.46 -7.84 11.45
C LYS A 282 15.35 -7.11 12.21
N THR A 283 14.25 -6.79 11.54
CA THR A 283 13.15 -6.01 12.11
C THR A 283 11.84 -6.32 11.40
N ILE A 284 10.73 -6.06 12.09
CA ILE A 284 9.41 -6.25 11.50
C ILE A 284 9.14 -5.13 10.48
N LEU A 285 9.10 -5.50 9.21
CA LEU A 285 8.74 -4.64 8.09
C LEU A 285 7.58 -5.29 7.33
N THR A 286 6.39 -4.73 7.47
CA THR A 286 5.18 -5.26 6.83
C THR A 286 5.13 -4.87 5.34
N PHE A 287 5.59 -3.67 5.02
CA PHE A 287 5.49 -3.10 3.68
C PHE A 287 6.86 -2.80 3.05
N PRO A 288 6.95 -2.87 1.71
CA PRO A 288 5.88 -3.19 0.78
C PRO A 288 5.46 -4.67 0.86
N VAL A 289 4.16 -4.94 0.60
CA VAL A 289 3.74 -6.27 0.18
C VAL A 289 4.30 -6.49 -1.22
N GLU A 290 4.84 -7.67 -1.46
CA GLU A 290 5.51 -8.00 -2.71
C GLU A 290 4.67 -8.95 -3.54
N THR A 291 4.60 -8.69 -4.83
CA THR A 291 3.88 -9.52 -5.81
C THR A 291 4.79 -9.81 -6.99
N VAL A 292 5.02 -11.09 -7.27
CA VAL A 292 5.79 -11.54 -8.41
C VAL A 292 4.85 -12.03 -9.50
N THR A 293 5.07 -11.61 -10.73
CA THR A 293 4.30 -12.06 -11.89
C THR A 293 5.17 -12.94 -12.77
N LEU A 294 4.70 -14.15 -13.04
CA LEU A 294 5.38 -15.14 -13.89
C LEU A 294 4.44 -15.63 -15.00
N LEU A 295 4.92 -15.61 -16.23
CA LEU A 295 4.20 -16.15 -17.36
C LEU A 295 4.57 -17.62 -17.59
N TYR A 296 3.53 -18.46 -17.62
CA TYR A 296 3.65 -19.89 -17.83
C TYR A 296 2.88 -20.31 -19.09
N LYS A 297 3.55 -20.93 -20.03
CA LYS A 297 2.93 -21.35 -21.28
C LYS A 297 3.57 -22.65 -21.78
N ASP A 298 2.76 -23.52 -22.37
CA ASP A 298 3.19 -24.78 -22.97
C ASP A 298 4.05 -25.65 -22.02
N GLY A 299 3.66 -25.70 -20.75
CA GLY A 299 4.32 -26.54 -19.75
C GLY A 299 5.58 -25.95 -19.11
N LYS A 300 5.93 -24.68 -19.37
CA LYS A 300 7.14 -24.03 -18.83
C LYS A 300 6.94 -22.56 -18.50
N PHE A 301 7.76 -22.04 -17.59
CA PHE A 301 7.90 -20.60 -17.36
C PHE A 301 8.69 -19.97 -18.51
N LEU A 302 8.25 -18.79 -18.96
CA LEU A 302 8.86 -18.12 -20.11
C LEU A 302 10.18 -17.42 -19.74
N ASP A 303 10.35 -17.07 -18.47
CA ASP A 303 11.61 -16.53 -17.90
C ASP A 303 12.10 -17.49 -16.81
N GLU A 304 12.92 -18.46 -17.21
CA GLU A 304 13.47 -19.46 -16.30
C GLU A 304 14.39 -18.85 -15.23
N ASP A 305 15.12 -17.79 -15.57
CA ASP A 305 16.02 -17.13 -14.62
C ASP A 305 15.23 -16.48 -13.49
N MET A 306 14.15 -15.75 -13.81
CA MET A 306 13.31 -15.11 -12.81
C MET A 306 12.56 -16.18 -12.00
N TYR A 307 12.06 -17.24 -12.64
CA TYR A 307 11.42 -18.35 -11.95
C TYR A 307 12.36 -19.03 -10.93
N ASN A 308 13.59 -19.37 -11.34
CA ASN A 308 14.57 -20.01 -10.46
C ASN A 308 14.93 -19.08 -9.29
N PHE A 309 15.13 -17.80 -9.57
CA PHE A 309 15.41 -16.81 -8.53
C PHE A 309 14.26 -16.73 -7.50
N VAL A 310 13.02 -16.72 -7.95
CA VAL A 310 11.84 -16.69 -7.08
C VAL A 310 11.77 -17.96 -6.20
N CYS A 311 12.07 -19.13 -6.78
CA CYS A 311 12.16 -20.38 -6.01
C CYS A 311 13.24 -20.32 -4.93
N ASP A 312 14.43 -19.79 -5.26
CA ASP A 312 15.52 -19.61 -4.30
C ASP A 312 15.14 -18.67 -3.14
N GLU A 313 14.41 -17.60 -3.44
CA GLU A 313 13.94 -16.67 -2.39
C GLU A 313 12.87 -17.32 -1.50
N TYR A 314 11.96 -18.14 -2.03
CA TYR A 314 11.04 -18.95 -1.22
C TYR A 314 11.80 -19.94 -0.33
N GLU A 315 12.80 -20.61 -0.86
CA GLU A 315 13.63 -21.55 -0.07
C GLU A 315 14.34 -20.83 1.10
N ARG A 316 14.73 -19.58 0.90
CA ARG A 316 15.30 -18.72 1.96
C ARG A 316 14.27 -18.18 2.96
N GLY A 317 13.00 -18.54 2.80
CA GLY A 317 11.93 -18.11 3.70
C GLY A 317 11.37 -16.71 3.40
N HIS A 318 11.64 -16.13 2.24
CA HIS A 318 11.01 -14.88 1.81
C HIS A 318 9.51 -15.12 1.53
N SER A 319 8.66 -14.18 1.96
CA SER A 319 7.22 -14.27 1.80
C SER A 319 6.72 -13.19 0.83
N PHE A 320 6.10 -13.62 -0.26
CA PHE A 320 5.49 -12.76 -1.28
C PHE A 320 4.38 -13.52 -2.02
N PHE A 321 3.54 -12.78 -2.74
CA PHE A 321 2.51 -13.36 -3.60
C PHE A 321 3.07 -13.66 -4.99
N THR A 322 2.62 -14.76 -5.59
CA THR A 322 3.00 -15.12 -6.95
C THR A 322 1.75 -15.25 -7.83
N TYR A 323 1.72 -14.48 -8.90
CA TYR A 323 0.70 -14.57 -9.95
C TYR A 323 1.28 -15.29 -11.16
N ILE A 324 0.64 -16.40 -11.53
CA ILE A 324 1.01 -17.21 -12.68
C ILE A 324 -0.11 -17.11 -13.71
N SER A 325 0.22 -16.72 -14.93
CA SER A 325 -0.73 -16.62 -16.04
C SER A 325 -0.13 -17.16 -17.32
N ASP A 326 -0.99 -17.64 -18.22
CA ASP A 326 -0.65 -18.05 -19.57
C ASP A 326 -0.81 -16.91 -20.60
N ASN A 327 -1.36 -15.77 -20.17
CA ASN A 327 -1.68 -14.65 -21.04
C ASN A 327 -1.19 -13.32 -20.45
N PRO A 328 -0.21 -12.65 -21.12
CA PRO A 328 0.25 -11.31 -20.73
C PRO A 328 -0.89 -10.28 -20.69
N ASP A 329 -1.77 -10.30 -21.69
CA ASP A 329 -2.90 -9.36 -21.80
C ASP A 329 -3.90 -9.53 -20.65
N GLY A 330 -4.15 -10.76 -20.21
CA GLY A 330 -5.01 -11.07 -19.10
C GLY A 330 -4.48 -10.49 -17.77
N LEU A 331 -3.17 -10.40 -17.61
CA LEU A 331 -2.53 -9.76 -16.46
C LEU A 331 -2.63 -8.24 -16.54
N LEU A 332 -2.46 -7.64 -17.70
CA LEU A 332 -2.63 -6.18 -17.88
C LEU A 332 -4.02 -5.71 -17.47
N HIS A 333 -5.07 -6.45 -17.82
CA HIS A 333 -6.43 -6.16 -17.41
C HIS A 333 -6.70 -6.45 -15.92
N LYS A 334 -6.02 -7.42 -15.34
CA LYS A 334 -6.15 -7.81 -13.92
C LYS A 334 -5.22 -7.05 -12.98
N TYR A 335 -4.25 -6.31 -13.49
CA TYR A 335 -3.26 -5.64 -12.62
C TYR A 335 -3.88 -4.60 -11.70
N GLY A 336 -4.94 -3.95 -12.14
CA GLY A 336 -5.77 -3.15 -11.26
C GLY A 336 -6.45 -3.97 -10.16
N CYS A 337 -6.73 -5.27 -10.42
CA CYS A 337 -7.41 -6.17 -9.50
C CYS A 337 -6.45 -6.99 -8.63
N ALA A 338 -5.28 -7.39 -9.15
CA ALA A 338 -4.30 -8.19 -8.41
C ALA A 338 -3.74 -7.46 -7.19
N SER A 339 -3.61 -6.14 -7.30
CA SER A 339 -3.27 -5.28 -6.17
C SER A 339 -4.41 -5.13 -5.14
N GLN A 340 -5.63 -5.57 -5.48
CA GLN A 340 -6.80 -5.50 -4.60
C GLN A 340 -6.94 -6.74 -3.71
N GLU A 341 -6.22 -7.81 -4.01
CA GLU A 341 -6.25 -9.06 -3.23
C GLU A 341 -5.11 -9.15 -2.20
N ALA A 342 -4.23 -8.16 -2.18
CA ALA A 342 -3.12 -8.09 -1.23
C ALA A 342 -3.53 -7.52 0.14
#